data_4c6aeded5497cfd4a47cc83cb945bf4a
#
_entry.id   4c6aeded5497cfd4a47cc83cb945bf4a
#
_cell.length_a   1.000
_cell.length_b   1.000
_cell.length_c   1.000
_cell.angle_alpha   90.00
_cell.angle_beta   90.00
_cell.angle_gamma   90.00
#
_symmetry.space_group_name_H-M   'P 1'
#
loop_
_entity.id
_entity.type
_entity.pdbx_description
1 polymer ?
#
loop_
_entity_poly.entity_id
_entity_poly.type
_entity_poly.pdbx_seq_one_letter_code
_entity_poly.pdbx_strand_id
1 'polypeptide(L)'
;MNIEKSTMLSTALANFDRVCSLLGDEYSPDLLQKLRYPKERSELRLSPQFSDGRIHTIHAFIVHHSDAIGPCKGGIRMSPTVTLDDVTALAMEMTWKCALIGVPFGGGKSGIVADPLTLSPDDKQTLIRSFTRNARRNIHPLVYVPAPDMGTNERDMGYIKDTISYSLGYATTQGSYVTGKPVIMGGIPGRREATGRGVVLSTMEALSTLGGSIKGARVIVQGFGNVGAGAAETFAEMGAKVIGVSDVDEAIYDEKGLNVVALLEHVRKTGSLRGAGQGRVVSHDAILEMPCDVLAPCATADQITVKNAAKIQAKIIAEGANGPTSTEADAILAQRGLYVIPDILCNAGGVFVSYLEYTQETQQEQMTREEVLARLDKRMKDKFKLVHDTATTRKLHTREAAMYLAVRNVCAAHIARGALP
;
A
#
# COMPACT_ATOMS: atom_id res chain seq x y z
N MET A 1 -21.54 26.55 -7.12
CA MET A 1 -20.12 26.40 -6.79
C MET A 1 -19.77 24.96 -7.10
N ASN A 2 -19.17 24.68 -8.27
CA ASN A 2 -18.66 23.33 -8.58
C ASN A 2 -17.49 23.11 -7.64
N ILE A 3 -17.65 22.22 -6.65
CA ILE A 3 -16.54 21.69 -5.88
C ILE A 3 -15.80 20.79 -6.87
N GLU A 4 -14.68 21.28 -7.42
CA GLU A 4 -13.77 20.42 -8.17
C GLU A 4 -13.41 19.24 -7.27
N LYS A 5 -13.70 18.04 -7.75
CA LYS A 5 -13.35 16.81 -7.03
C LYS A 5 -11.83 16.82 -6.83
N SER A 6 -11.37 16.87 -5.59
CA SER A 6 -9.94 16.78 -5.27
C SER A 6 -9.35 15.57 -5.97
N THR A 7 -8.30 15.76 -6.76
CA THR A 7 -7.59 14.66 -7.41
C THR A 7 -6.66 13.98 -6.40
N MET A 8 -6.29 12.72 -6.64
CA MET A 8 -5.32 12.02 -5.80
C MET A 8 -4.01 12.82 -5.65
N LEU A 9 -3.57 13.47 -6.74
CA LEU A 9 -2.37 14.30 -6.74
C LEU A 9 -2.53 15.55 -5.87
N SER A 10 -3.66 16.24 -5.95
CA SER A 10 -3.90 17.43 -5.12
C SER A 10 -3.94 17.09 -3.63
N THR A 11 -4.48 15.93 -3.27
CA THR A 11 -4.47 15.42 -1.89
C THR A 11 -3.05 15.10 -1.40
N ALA A 12 -2.26 14.40 -2.21
CA ALA A 12 -0.87 14.08 -1.87
C ALA A 12 -0.02 15.34 -1.68
N LEU A 13 -0.19 16.34 -2.55
CA LEU A 13 0.48 17.63 -2.45
C LEU A 13 0.04 18.43 -1.21
N ALA A 14 -1.25 18.47 -0.91
CA ALA A 14 -1.76 19.16 0.28
C ALA A 14 -1.22 18.52 1.58
N ASN A 15 -1.14 17.21 1.65
CA ASN A 15 -0.53 16.49 2.77
C ASN A 15 0.97 16.83 2.91
N PHE A 16 1.69 16.93 1.82
CA PHE A 16 3.09 17.33 1.80
C PHE A 16 3.27 18.79 2.26
N ASP A 17 2.47 19.72 1.75
CA ASP A 17 2.52 21.13 2.11
C ASP A 17 2.26 21.36 3.61
N ARG A 18 1.30 20.59 4.16
CA ARG A 18 1.04 20.61 5.61
C ARG A 18 2.28 20.22 6.41
N VAL A 19 3.01 19.20 5.95
CA VAL A 19 4.25 18.76 6.61
C VAL A 19 5.37 19.77 6.43
N CYS A 20 5.50 20.40 5.27
CA CYS A 20 6.44 21.50 5.07
C CYS A 20 6.23 22.63 6.08
N SER A 21 4.97 22.96 6.38
CA SER A 21 4.63 23.94 7.41
C SER A 21 5.05 23.51 8.82
N LEU A 22 5.00 22.20 9.11
CA LEU A 22 5.45 21.64 10.40
C LEU A 22 6.98 21.58 10.53
N LEU A 23 7.70 21.46 9.42
CA LEU A 23 9.16 21.47 9.37
C LEU A 23 9.72 22.89 9.56
N GLY A 24 8.93 23.93 9.20
CA GLY A 24 9.36 25.33 9.32
C GLY A 24 10.69 25.57 8.63
N ASP A 25 11.66 26.15 9.35
CA ASP A 25 12.99 26.48 8.85
C ASP A 25 14.02 25.34 9.01
N GLU A 26 13.59 24.10 9.35
CA GLU A 26 14.52 22.95 9.46
C GLU A 26 15.22 22.65 8.13
N TYR A 27 14.60 22.97 7.00
CA TYR A 27 15.14 22.75 5.65
C TYR A 27 14.88 23.94 4.73
N SER A 28 15.76 24.12 3.74
CA SER A 28 15.59 25.22 2.78
C SER A 28 14.30 25.08 1.96
N PRO A 29 13.64 26.20 1.63
CA PRO A 29 12.48 26.20 0.75
C PRO A 29 12.73 25.52 -0.60
N ASP A 30 13.93 25.68 -1.16
CA ASP A 30 14.33 25.08 -2.45
C ASP A 30 14.34 23.55 -2.38
N LEU A 31 14.83 22.97 -1.27
CA LEU A 31 14.79 21.54 -1.07
C LEU A 31 13.35 21.02 -0.98
N LEU A 32 12.51 21.69 -0.20
CA LEU A 32 11.10 21.31 -0.08
C LEU A 32 10.38 21.47 -1.42
N GLN A 33 10.64 22.52 -2.17
CA GLN A 33 10.09 22.73 -3.51
C GLN A 33 10.55 21.62 -4.48
N LYS A 34 11.82 21.19 -4.42
CA LYS A 34 12.34 20.07 -5.19
C LYS A 34 11.58 18.76 -4.90
N LEU A 35 11.26 18.49 -3.64
CA LEU A 35 10.52 17.28 -3.24
C LEU A 35 9.05 17.31 -3.60
N ARG A 36 8.52 18.45 -3.98
CA ARG A 36 7.14 18.61 -4.46
C ARG A 36 6.93 18.01 -5.86
N TYR A 37 7.99 17.91 -6.65
CA TYR A 37 7.93 17.43 -8.01
C TYR A 37 8.66 16.09 -8.17
N PRO A 38 8.14 15.17 -9.01
CA PRO A 38 8.85 13.94 -9.31
C PRO A 38 10.11 14.24 -10.12
N LYS A 39 11.15 13.43 -9.86
CA LYS A 39 12.40 13.47 -10.63
C LYS A 39 12.19 13.16 -12.11
N GLU A 40 11.27 12.24 -12.42
CA GLU A 40 10.99 11.79 -13.79
C GLU A 40 9.54 11.35 -13.94
N ARG A 41 8.95 11.73 -15.07
CA ARG A 41 7.63 11.28 -15.52
C ARG A 41 7.79 10.81 -16.97
N SER A 42 7.49 9.55 -17.22
CA SER A 42 7.58 8.93 -18.54
C SER A 42 6.22 8.41 -18.99
N GLU A 43 5.83 8.73 -20.21
CA GLU A 43 4.67 8.16 -20.88
C GLU A 43 5.15 7.20 -21.97
N LEU A 44 4.59 5.99 -22.00
CA LEU A 44 4.89 4.94 -22.95
C LEU A 44 3.64 4.63 -23.77
N ARG A 45 3.83 4.39 -25.05
CA ARG A 45 2.79 3.85 -25.93
C ARG A 45 3.17 2.42 -26.28
N LEU A 46 2.38 1.48 -25.79
CA LEU A 46 2.55 0.05 -26.04
C LEU A 46 1.71 -0.36 -27.26
N SER A 47 2.22 -1.31 -28.03
CA SER A 47 1.54 -1.82 -29.23
C SER A 47 1.52 -3.36 -29.23
N PRO A 48 0.88 -4.01 -28.21
CA PRO A 48 0.76 -5.46 -28.20
C PRO A 48 -0.20 -5.95 -29.29
N GLN A 49 0.11 -7.11 -29.89
CA GLN A 49 -0.83 -7.84 -30.72
C GLN A 49 -1.55 -8.86 -29.82
N PHE A 50 -2.87 -8.75 -29.71
CA PHE A 50 -3.67 -9.63 -28.87
C PHE A 50 -4.18 -10.86 -29.67
N SER A 51 -4.88 -11.73 -28.96
CA SER A 51 -5.41 -12.99 -29.51
C SER A 51 -6.47 -12.77 -30.61
N ASP A 52 -7.06 -11.57 -30.69
CA ASP A 52 -7.94 -11.14 -31.79
C ASP A 52 -7.19 -10.84 -33.10
N GLY A 53 -5.86 -10.97 -33.12
CA GLY A 53 -4.98 -10.69 -34.23
C GLY A 53 -4.70 -9.21 -34.48
N ARG A 54 -5.27 -8.30 -33.68
CA ARG A 54 -5.12 -6.83 -33.83
C ARG A 54 -4.01 -6.29 -32.98
N ILE A 55 -3.40 -5.21 -33.45
CA ILE A 55 -2.48 -4.40 -32.68
C ILE A 55 -3.29 -3.36 -31.89
N HIS A 56 -3.18 -3.41 -30.57
CA HIS A 56 -3.83 -2.48 -29.65
C HIS A 56 -2.85 -1.39 -29.25
N THR A 57 -3.33 -0.14 -29.15
CA THR A 57 -2.53 0.97 -28.62
C THR A 57 -2.92 1.20 -27.16
N ILE A 58 -1.99 0.96 -26.25
CA ILE A 58 -2.22 1.07 -24.80
C ILE A 58 -1.22 2.05 -24.20
N HIS A 59 -1.72 3.03 -23.44
CA HIS A 59 -0.88 3.96 -22.71
C HIS A 59 -0.37 3.35 -21.41
N ALA A 60 0.86 3.66 -21.06
CA ALA A 60 1.44 3.30 -19.78
C ALA A 60 2.31 4.45 -19.25
N PHE A 61 2.41 4.54 -17.94
CA PHE A 61 3.10 5.60 -17.23
C PHE A 61 4.12 5.03 -16.28
N ILE A 62 5.27 5.71 -16.14
CA ILE A 62 6.28 5.41 -15.12
C ILE A 62 6.68 6.74 -14.49
N VAL A 63 6.63 6.80 -13.17
CA VAL A 63 7.02 7.98 -12.40
C VAL A 63 8.06 7.58 -11.37
N HIS A 64 9.18 8.27 -11.35
CA HIS A 64 10.18 8.24 -10.31
C HIS A 64 10.07 9.55 -9.51
N HIS A 65 9.54 9.49 -8.28
CA HIS A 65 9.35 10.68 -7.48
C HIS A 65 10.66 11.13 -6.85
N SER A 66 11.30 10.26 -6.08
CA SER A 66 12.60 10.55 -5.46
C SER A 66 13.43 9.28 -5.33
N ASP A 67 14.72 9.39 -5.64
CA ASP A 67 15.72 8.33 -5.45
C ASP A 67 16.78 8.72 -4.40
N ALA A 68 16.48 9.69 -3.56
CA ALA A 68 17.44 10.21 -2.57
C ALA A 68 17.98 9.12 -1.64
N ILE A 69 17.12 8.19 -1.21
CA ILE A 69 17.47 7.09 -0.31
C ILE A 69 17.97 5.86 -1.07
N GLY A 70 17.51 5.66 -2.30
CA GLY A 70 17.89 4.50 -3.13
C GLY A 70 16.99 4.35 -4.37
N PRO A 71 17.09 3.24 -5.09
CA PRO A 71 16.30 3.02 -6.31
C PRO A 71 14.81 3.15 -6.02
N CYS A 72 14.08 3.68 -7.01
CA CYS A 72 12.65 3.85 -6.89
C CYS A 72 11.93 2.51 -6.71
N LYS A 73 10.90 2.47 -5.86
CA LYS A 73 10.12 1.28 -5.54
C LYS A 73 8.64 1.59 -5.58
N GLY A 74 7.84 0.71 -6.19
CA GLY A 74 6.38 0.82 -6.17
C GLY A 74 5.70 -0.14 -7.12
N GLY A 75 4.38 -0.23 -7.04
CA GLY A 75 3.57 -1.19 -7.80
C GLY A 75 3.25 -0.74 -9.22
N ILE A 76 2.83 -1.70 -10.04
CA ILE A 76 2.26 -1.47 -11.37
C ILE A 76 0.74 -1.54 -11.24
N ARG A 77 0.05 -0.41 -11.35
CA ARG A 77 -1.41 -0.35 -11.37
C ARG A 77 -1.92 -0.59 -12.78
N MET A 78 -2.85 -1.52 -12.95
CA MET A 78 -3.56 -1.71 -14.21
C MET A 78 -5.03 -1.36 -14.00
N SER A 79 -5.50 -0.30 -14.65
CA SER A 79 -6.88 0.16 -14.57
C SER A 79 -7.23 0.95 -15.83
N PRO A 80 -8.47 0.85 -16.34
CA PRO A 80 -8.90 1.63 -17.50
C PRO A 80 -8.92 3.14 -17.25
N THR A 81 -8.91 3.56 -15.98
CA THR A 81 -9.03 4.97 -15.58
C THR A 81 -7.75 5.55 -14.98
N VAL A 82 -6.64 4.78 -14.92
CA VAL A 82 -5.40 5.28 -14.34
C VAL A 82 -4.82 6.40 -15.19
N THR A 83 -4.44 7.49 -14.54
CA THR A 83 -3.84 8.67 -15.16
C THR A 83 -2.38 8.87 -14.74
N LEU A 84 -1.65 9.71 -15.46
CA LEU A 84 -0.29 10.08 -15.09
C LEU A 84 -0.24 10.80 -13.72
N ASP A 85 -1.27 11.58 -13.38
CA ASP A 85 -1.36 12.27 -12.10
C ASP A 85 -1.62 11.30 -10.94
N ASP A 86 -2.46 10.27 -11.15
CA ASP A 86 -2.62 9.19 -10.14
C ASP A 86 -1.29 8.46 -9.89
N VAL A 87 -0.56 8.14 -10.96
CA VAL A 87 0.75 7.48 -10.84
C VAL A 87 1.76 8.40 -10.16
N THR A 88 1.68 9.73 -10.39
CA THR A 88 2.53 10.71 -9.73
C THR A 88 2.25 10.78 -8.22
N ALA A 89 0.99 10.87 -7.83
CA ALA A 89 0.58 10.85 -6.43
C ALA A 89 1.07 9.59 -5.70
N LEU A 90 0.82 8.44 -6.30
CA LEU A 90 1.23 7.14 -5.74
C LEU A 90 2.75 6.97 -5.66
N ALA A 91 3.52 7.51 -6.62
CA ALA A 91 4.98 7.52 -6.56
C ALA A 91 5.50 8.40 -5.41
N MET A 92 4.85 9.54 -5.17
CA MET A 92 5.12 10.43 -4.04
C MET A 92 4.85 9.73 -2.70
N GLU A 93 3.69 9.09 -2.55
CA GLU A 93 3.34 8.29 -1.36
C GLU A 93 4.34 7.17 -1.10
N MET A 94 4.81 6.49 -2.16
CA MET A 94 5.84 5.46 -2.04
C MET A 94 7.16 6.00 -1.51
N THR A 95 7.55 7.23 -1.86
CA THR A 95 8.74 7.90 -1.27
C THR A 95 8.60 8.00 0.24
N TRP A 96 7.48 8.51 0.71
CA TRP A 96 7.24 8.69 2.14
C TRP A 96 7.13 7.37 2.88
N LYS A 97 6.44 6.41 2.30
CA LYS A 97 6.29 5.06 2.86
C LYS A 97 7.63 4.33 3.01
N CYS A 98 8.48 4.34 1.97
CA CYS A 98 9.81 3.73 2.01
C CYS A 98 10.71 4.42 3.05
N ALA A 99 10.69 5.75 3.10
CA ALA A 99 11.45 6.54 4.06
C ALA A 99 11.02 6.28 5.52
N LEU A 100 9.70 6.18 5.77
CA LEU A 100 9.16 5.93 7.10
C LEU A 100 9.51 4.52 7.60
N ILE A 101 9.21 3.49 6.80
CA ILE A 101 9.49 2.11 7.19
C ILE A 101 10.99 1.81 7.28
N GLY A 102 11.83 2.67 6.68
CA GLY A 102 13.29 2.60 6.75
C GLY A 102 13.87 1.51 5.86
N VAL A 103 13.42 1.45 4.62
CA VAL A 103 14.03 0.64 3.56
C VAL A 103 14.85 1.52 2.63
N PRO A 104 15.94 1.02 2.03
CA PRO A 104 16.83 1.81 1.17
C PRO A 104 16.25 1.96 -0.25
N PHE A 105 15.03 2.46 -0.32
CA PHE A 105 14.32 2.71 -1.56
C PHE A 105 13.78 4.14 -1.61
N GLY A 106 13.77 4.68 -2.83
CA GLY A 106 12.99 5.84 -3.18
C GLY A 106 11.54 5.49 -3.54
N GLY A 107 10.82 6.45 -4.09
CA GLY A 107 9.44 6.26 -4.51
C GLY A 107 9.29 6.24 -6.03
N GLY A 108 8.63 5.21 -6.52
CA GLY A 108 8.23 5.08 -7.92
C GLY A 108 6.89 4.40 -8.07
N LYS A 109 6.30 4.54 -9.23
CA LYS A 109 5.02 3.91 -9.58
C LYS A 109 4.90 3.72 -11.08
N SER A 110 4.14 2.72 -11.49
CA SER A 110 3.73 2.56 -12.90
C SER A 110 2.22 2.42 -13.01
N GLY A 111 1.69 2.84 -14.16
CA GLY A 111 0.31 2.67 -14.56
C GLY A 111 0.21 2.06 -15.95
N ILE A 112 -0.75 1.16 -16.18
CA ILE A 112 -1.12 0.63 -17.49
C ILE A 112 -2.60 0.88 -17.68
N VAL A 113 -2.96 1.60 -18.73
CA VAL A 113 -4.36 1.97 -19.03
C VAL A 113 -5.05 0.80 -19.75
N ALA A 114 -5.48 -0.17 -18.97
CA ALA A 114 -6.21 -1.34 -19.45
C ALA A 114 -7.11 -1.89 -18.34
N ASP A 115 -8.22 -2.51 -18.73
CA ASP A 115 -9.10 -3.20 -17.79
C ASP A 115 -8.65 -4.67 -17.65
N PRO A 116 -8.07 -5.06 -16.50
CA PRO A 116 -7.59 -6.42 -16.30
C PRO A 116 -8.71 -7.49 -16.32
N LEU A 117 -9.98 -7.09 -16.11
CA LEU A 117 -11.12 -8.00 -16.09
C LEU A 117 -11.60 -8.38 -17.50
N THR A 118 -11.29 -7.56 -18.50
CA THR A 118 -11.67 -7.79 -19.89
C THR A 118 -10.61 -8.52 -20.69
N LEU A 119 -9.38 -8.61 -20.18
CA LEU A 119 -8.27 -9.28 -20.83
C LEU A 119 -8.31 -10.80 -20.58
N SER A 120 -8.11 -11.59 -21.65
CA SER A 120 -7.76 -12.99 -21.48
C SER A 120 -6.43 -13.14 -20.75
N PRO A 121 -6.16 -14.28 -20.08
CA PRO A 121 -4.86 -14.52 -19.45
C PRO A 121 -3.66 -14.34 -20.41
N ASP A 122 -3.81 -14.75 -21.67
CA ASP A 122 -2.77 -14.68 -22.69
C ASP A 122 -2.56 -13.23 -23.19
N ASP A 123 -3.64 -12.47 -23.36
CA ASP A 123 -3.56 -11.06 -23.73
C ASP A 123 -2.94 -10.23 -22.62
N LYS A 124 -3.30 -10.51 -21.36
CA LYS A 124 -2.67 -9.87 -20.20
C LYS A 124 -1.19 -10.19 -20.12
N GLN A 125 -0.79 -11.44 -20.33
CA GLN A 125 0.62 -11.83 -20.42
C GLN A 125 1.34 -11.05 -21.53
N THR A 126 0.75 -10.96 -22.70
CA THR A 126 1.29 -10.24 -23.86
C THR A 126 1.47 -8.76 -23.54
N LEU A 127 0.47 -8.15 -22.88
CA LEU A 127 0.53 -6.75 -22.45
C LEU A 127 1.66 -6.50 -21.44
N ILE A 128 1.78 -7.32 -20.41
CA ILE A 128 2.82 -7.20 -19.38
C ILE A 128 4.23 -7.36 -20.01
N ARG A 129 4.40 -8.30 -20.93
CA ARG A 129 5.67 -8.48 -21.66
C ARG A 129 5.96 -7.28 -22.56
N SER A 130 4.95 -6.71 -23.24
CA SER A 130 5.08 -5.49 -24.02
C SER A 130 5.49 -4.30 -23.16
N PHE A 131 4.82 -4.10 -22.02
CA PHE A 131 5.19 -3.08 -21.03
C PHE A 131 6.64 -3.25 -20.60
N THR A 132 7.06 -4.46 -20.22
CA THR A 132 8.41 -4.73 -19.73
C THR A 132 9.48 -4.39 -20.76
N ARG A 133 9.28 -4.75 -22.04
CA ARG A 133 10.22 -4.41 -23.13
C ARG A 133 10.36 -2.91 -23.32
N ASN A 134 9.24 -2.18 -23.30
CA ASN A 134 9.25 -0.72 -23.47
C ASN A 134 9.80 0.00 -22.23
N ALA A 135 9.55 -0.52 -21.03
CA ALA A 135 10.00 0.02 -19.75
C ALA A 135 11.44 -0.40 -19.38
N ARG A 136 12.17 -1.11 -20.23
CA ARG A 136 13.45 -1.74 -19.88
C ARG A 136 14.53 -0.77 -19.38
N ARG A 137 14.51 0.48 -19.84
CA ARG A 137 15.45 1.51 -19.35
C ARG A 137 15.17 1.95 -17.91
N ASN A 138 13.93 1.81 -17.50
CA ASN A 138 13.46 2.18 -16.16
C ASN A 138 13.55 1.00 -15.21
N ILE A 139 13.11 -0.22 -15.62
CA ILE A 139 13.11 -1.41 -14.76
C ILE A 139 14.53 -1.95 -14.62
N HIS A 140 15.15 -1.63 -13.49
CA HIS A 140 16.51 -2.05 -13.16
C HIS A 140 16.69 -2.02 -11.63
N PRO A 141 17.43 -2.97 -11.03
CA PRO A 141 17.65 -3.03 -9.57
C PRO A 141 18.16 -1.73 -8.95
N LEU A 142 18.90 -0.92 -9.71
CA LEU A 142 19.49 0.34 -9.26
C LEU A 142 18.69 1.59 -9.69
N VAL A 143 17.58 1.44 -10.41
CA VAL A 143 16.75 2.55 -10.91
C VAL A 143 15.33 2.47 -10.39
N TYR A 144 14.59 1.46 -10.82
CA TYR A 144 13.21 1.23 -10.42
C TYR A 144 12.89 -0.26 -10.34
N VAL A 145 12.41 -0.68 -9.18
CA VAL A 145 12.02 -2.06 -8.89
C VAL A 145 10.50 -2.13 -8.71
N PRO A 146 9.75 -2.53 -9.74
CA PRO A 146 8.30 -2.66 -9.65
C PRO A 146 7.85 -3.82 -8.75
N ALA A 147 6.56 -3.82 -8.42
CA ALA A 147 5.87 -4.83 -7.62
C ALA A 147 4.40 -4.94 -8.07
N PRO A 148 3.62 -5.91 -7.58
CA PRO A 148 2.19 -5.95 -7.84
C PRO A 148 1.45 -4.76 -7.20
N ASP A 149 0.37 -4.32 -7.86
CA ASP A 149 -0.64 -3.40 -7.35
C ASP A 149 -2.01 -3.78 -7.92
N MET A 150 -3.02 -2.93 -7.75
CA MET A 150 -4.35 -3.16 -8.31
C MET A 150 -4.28 -3.53 -9.80
N GLY A 151 -4.95 -4.60 -10.17
CA GLY A 151 -4.99 -5.12 -11.53
C GLY A 151 -3.78 -5.97 -11.93
N THR A 152 -2.72 -6.06 -11.11
CA THR A 152 -1.57 -6.95 -11.34
C THR A 152 -1.33 -7.89 -10.16
N ASN A 153 -0.60 -8.97 -10.39
CA ASN A 153 -0.38 -10.02 -9.40
C ASN A 153 1.01 -10.68 -9.52
N GLU A 154 1.26 -11.70 -8.70
CA GLU A 154 2.54 -12.44 -8.67
C GLU A 154 2.93 -13.02 -10.03
N ARG A 155 1.95 -13.55 -10.80
CA ARG A 155 2.20 -14.14 -12.12
C ARG A 155 2.70 -13.08 -13.10
N ASP A 156 2.14 -11.87 -13.05
CA ASP A 156 2.57 -10.74 -13.87
C ASP A 156 4.03 -10.37 -13.57
N MET A 157 4.43 -10.41 -12.30
CA MET A 157 5.83 -10.18 -11.90
C MET A 157 6.76 -11.28 -12.41
N GLY A 158 6.28 -12.52 -12.47
CA GLY A 158 6.97 -13.62 -13.13
C GLY A 158 7.24 -13.35 -14.61
N TYR A 159 6.23 -12.83 -15.33
CA TYR A 159 6.38 -12.46 -16.74
C TYR A 159 7.39 -11.31 -16.94
N ILE A 160 7.46 -10.35 -16.01
CA ILE A 160 8.47 -9.29 -16.04
C ILE A 160 9.87 -9.88 -15.90
N LYS A 161 10.09 -10.71 -14.87
CA LYS A 161 11.39 -11.36 -14.65
C LYS A 161 11.85 -12.16 -15.87
N ASP A 162 10.97 -12.99 -16.41
CA ASP A 162 11.24 -13.81 -17.57
C ASP A 162 11.57 -12.96 -18.83
N THR A 163 10.79 -11.89 -19.08
CA THR A 163 11.02 -10.99 -20.21
C THR A 163 12.37 -10.28 -20.11
N ILE A 164 12.79 -9.88 -18.92
CA ILE A 164 14.10 -9.27 -18.68
C ILE A 164 15.20 -10.29 -18.91
N SER A 165 15.08 -11.51 -18.35
CA SER A 165 16.04 -12.59 -18.54
C SER A 165 16.24 -12.91 -20.01
N TYR A 166 15.14 -13.07 -20.75
CA TYR A 166 15.21 -13.27 -22.20
C TYR A 166 15.92 -12.14 -22.93
N SER A 167 15.63 -10.88 -22.57
CA SER A 167 16.24 -9.71 -23.18
C SER A 167 17.74 -9.57 -22.87
N LEU A 168 18.20 -10.11 -21.75
CA LEU A 168 19.62 -10.12 -21.35
C LEU A 168 20.37 -11.33 -21.92
N GLY A 169 19.66 -12.35 -22.43
CA GLY A 169 20.23 -13.59 -22.93
C GLY A 169 20.71 -14.57 -21.86
N TYR A 170 20.38 -14.32 -20.58
CA TYR A 170 20.70 -15.20 -19.45
C TYR A 170 19.68 -15.05 -18.30
N ALA A 171 19.62 -16.04 -17.43
CA ALA A 171 18.77 -15.98 -16.25
C ALA A 171 19.26 -14.90 -15.26
N THR A 172 18.34 -14.03 -14.83
CA THR A 172 18.65 -13.00 -13.84
C THR A 172 18.62 -13.59 -12.43
N THR A 173 19.77 -13.87 -11.89
CA THR A 173 19.96 -14.31 -10.50
C THR A 173 20.64 -13.24 -9.64
N GLN A 174 21.10 -12.17 -10.27
CA GLN A 174 21.77 -11.04 -9.62
C GLN A 174 20.88 -9.82 -9.63
N GLY A 175 20.49 -9.39 -8.43
CA GLY A 175 19.66 -8.21 -8.23
C GLY A 175 18.19 -8.43 -8.60
N SER A 176 17.31 -7.89 -7.80
CA SER A 176 15.88 -8.02 -8.01
C SER A 176 15.39 -6.94 -8.96
N TYR A 177 15.09 -7.30 -10.18
CA TYR A 177 14.46 -6.40 -11.16
C TYR A 177 12.98 -6.12 -10.84
N VAL A 178 12.35 -7.02 -10.09
CA VAL A 178 10.94 -6.94 -9.72
C VAL A 178 10.71 -7.74 -8.43
N THR A 179 9.81 -7.30 -7.57
CA THR A 179 9.43 -8.03 -6.35
C THR A 179 7.95 -8.43 -6.39
N GLY A 180 7.57 -9.36 -5.50
CA GLY A 180 6.23 -9.95 -5.48
C GLY A 180 6.07 -11.04 -6.53
N LYS A 181 7.16 -11.71 -6.88
CA LYS A 181 7.19 -12.86 -7.79
C LYS A 181 6.61 -14.13 -7.13
N PRO A 182 6.19 -15.11 -7.92
CA PRO A 182 5.97 -16.46 -7.40
C PRO A 182 7.23 -16.98 -6.66
N VAL A 183 7.03 -17.67 -5.53
CA VAL A 183 8.14 -18.18 -4.71
C VAL A 183 9.10 -19.05 -5.53
N ILE A 184 8.55 -19.93 -6.41
CA ILE A 184 9.34 -20.77 -7.32
C ILE A 184 10.24 -19.99 -8.29
N MET A 185 9.97 -18.70 -8.49
CA MET A 185 10.75 -17.80 -9.36
C MET A 185 11.64 -16.83 -8.56
N GLY A 186 11.94 -17.13 -7.31
CA GLY A 186 12.74 -16.29 -6.42
C GLY A 186 11.93 -15.24 -5.64
N GLY A 187 10.62 -15.41 -5.57
CA GLY A 187 9.78 -14.64 -4.64
C GLY A 187 10.04 -15.04 -3.19
N ILE A 188 9.50 -14.26 -2.25
CA ILE A 188 9.71 -14.47 -0.83
C ILE A 188 8.44 -15.02 -0.16
N PRO A 189 8.51 -16.06 0.69
CA PRO A 189 7.38 -16.49 1.49
C PRO A 189 6.96 -15.39 2.48
N GLY A 190 5.67 -15.36 2.83
CA GLY A 190 5.15 -14.30 3.73
C GLY A 190 4.77 -12.98 3.06
N ARG A 191 5.02 -12.82 1.74
CA ARG A 191 4.72 -11.55 1.05
C ARG A 191 3.22 -11.29 0.95
N ARG A 192 2.42 -12.34 0.75
CA ARG A 192 0.97 -12.22 0.56
C ARG A 192 0.26 -11.67 1.80
N GLU A 193 0.61 -12.20 2.97
CA GLU A 193 0.05 -11.78 4.25
C GLU A 193 0.67 -10.51 4.83
N ALA A 194 1.84 -10.09 4.34
CA ALA A 194 2.64 -9.03 4.97
C ALA A 194 1.93 -7.70 5.19
N THR A 195 1.07 -7.28 4.24
CA THR A 195 0.33 -6.02 4.38
C THR A 195 -0.74 -6.12 5.46
N GLY A 196 -1.58 -7.18 5.41
CA GLY A 196 -2.61 -7.41 6.44
C GLY A 196 -1.99 -7.63 7.82
N ARG A 197 -0.88 -8.40 7.91
CA ARG A 197 -0.15 -8.57 9.17
C ARG A 197 0.39 -7.24 9.71
N GLY A 198 0.90 -6.36 8.85
CA GLY A 198 1.34 -5.02 9.23
C GLY A 198 0.23 -4.18 9.86
N VAL A 199 -1.00 -4.25 9.31
CA VAL A 199 -2.19 -3.62 9.89
C VAL A 199 -2.44 -4.12 11.31
N VAL A 200 -2.40 -5.44 11.52
CA VAL A 200 -2.65 -6.04 12.83
C VAL A 200 -1.57 -5.70 13.84
N LEU A 201 -0.30 -5.78 13.45
CA LEU A 201 0.83 -5.43 14.33
C LEU A 201 0.77 -3.98 14.81
N SER A 202 0.50 -3.04 13.88
CA SER A 202 0.32 -1.63 14.24
C SER A 202 -0.89 -1.42 15.16
N THR A 203 -1.96 -2.18 14.93
CA THR A 203 -3.17 -2.14 15.78
C THR A 203 -2.88 -2.67 17.19
N MET A 204 -2.09 -3.74 17.31
CA MET A 204 -1.68 -4.29 18.61
C MET A 204 -0.93 -3.25 19.44
N GLU A 205 0.03 -2.57 18.82
CA GLU A 205 0.80 -1.54 19.50
C GLU A 205 -0.11 -0.34 19.90
N ALA A 206 -1.04 0.06 19.03
CA ALA A 206 -2.00 1.12 19.35
C ALA A 206 -2.94 0.73 20.51
N LEU A 207 -3.47 -0.50 20.50
CA LEU A 207 -4.29 -0.99 21.62
C LEU A 207 -3.49 -1.00 22.91
N SER A 208 -2.26 -1.49 22.90
CA SER A 208 -1.38 -1.51 24.08
C SER A 208 -1.13 -0.10 24.62
N THR A 209 -0.89 0.87 23.73
CA THR A 209 -0.69 2.28 24.09
C THR A 209 -1.93 2.89 24.78
N LEU A 210 -3.12 2.46 24.37
CA LEU A 210 -4.39 2.89 24.97
C LEU A 210 -4.81 2.04 26.19
N GLY A 211 -3.93 1.19 26.71
CA GLY A 211 -4.19 0.32 27.86
C GLY A 211 -5.10 -0.88 27.56
N GLY A 212 -5.29 -1.22 26.28
CA GLY A 212 -6.08 -2.35 25.81
C GLY A 212 -5.23 -3.55 25.38
N SER A 213 -5.89 -4.55 24.81
CA SER A 213 -5.29 -5.77 24.28
C SER A 213 -5.96 -6.17 22.98
N ILE A 214 -5.19 -6.84 22.11
CA ILE A 214 -5.74 -7.43 20.88
C ILE A 214 -6.70 -8.60 21.22
N LYS A 215 -6.43 -9.34 22.29
CA LYS A 215 -7.28 -10.47 22.69
C LYS A 215 -8.66 -9.99 23.09
N GLY A 216 -9.68 -10.46 22.36
CA GLY A 216 -11.07 -10.09 22.56
C GLY A 216 -11.46 -8.71 21.99
N ALA A 217 -10.54 -7.95 21.42
CA ALA A 217 -10.86 -6.68 20.75
C ALA A 217 -11.84 -6.94 19.60
N ARG A 218 -12.90 -6.13 19.52
CA ARG A 218 -13.92 -6.21 18.48
C ARG A 218 -13.44 -5.45 17.26
N VAL A 219 -13.28 -6.16 16.13
CA VAL A 219 -12.69 -5.62 14.92
C VAL A 219 -13.68 -5.68 13.77
N ILE A 220 -13.78 -4.60 13.02
CA ILE A 220 -14.46 -4.55 11.72
C ILE A 220 -13.39 -4.33 10.63
N VAL A 221 -13.42 -5.17 9.60
CA VAL A 221 -12.53 -5.08 8.43
C VAL A 221 -13.36 -4.75 7.20
N GLN A 222 -13.22 -3.54 6.68
CA GLN A 222 -13.89 -3.12 5.47
C GLN A 222 -13.01 -3.42 4.25
N GLY A 223 -13.52 -4.24 3.33
CA GLY A 223 -12.76 -4.82 2.22
C GLY A 223 -12.19 -6.20 2.56
N PHE A 224 -12.57 -7.23 1.79
CA PHE A 224 -12.13 -8.62 2.01
C PHE A 224 -11.27 -9.15 0.86
N GLY A 225 -10.54 -8.22 0.19
CA GLY A 225 -9.48 -8.53 -0.77
C GLY A 225 -8.17 -8.95 -0.08
N ASN A 226 -7.05 -8.90 -0.81
CA ASN A 226 -5.74 -9.39 -0.31
C ASN A 226 -5.35 -8.79 1.05
N VAL A 227 -5.52 -7.50 1.25
CA VAL A 227 -5.14 -6.82 2.50
C VAL A 227 -6.12 -7.15 3.62
N GLY A 228 -7.41 -6.97 3.37
CA GLY A 228 -8.42 -7.15 4.42
C GLY A 228 -8.62 -8.61 4.81
N ALA A 229 -8.60 -9.54 3.87
CA ALA A 229 -8.66 -10.97 4.16
C ALA A 229 -7.46 -11.42 5.03
N GLY A 230 -6.23 -11.01 4.66
CA GLY A 230 -5.04 -11.28 5.45
C GLY A 230 -5.05 -10.59 6.83
N ALA A 231 -5.60 -9.37 6.91
CA ALA A 231 -5.77 -8.70 8.19
C ALA A 231 -6.80 -9.42 9.08
N ALA A 232 -7.96 -9.81 8.53
CA ALA A 232 -8.99 -10.53 9.27
C ALA A 232 -8.48 -11.88 9.81
N GLU A 233 -7.75 -12.64 8.98
CA GLU A 233 -7.09 -13.89 9.38
C GLU A 233 -6.11 -13.65 10.53
N THR A 234 -5.20 -12.71 10.39
CA THR A 234 -4.21 -12.39 11.42
C THR A 234 -4.85 -11.85 12.70
N PHE A 235 -5.91 -11.02 12.62
CA PHE A 235 -6.68 -10.58 13.79
C PHE A 235 -7.26 -11.77 14.56
N ALA A 236 -7.89 -12.71 13.83
CA ALA A 236 -8.46 -13.92 14.43
C ALA A 236 -7.38 -14.81 15.07
N GLU A 237 -6.24 -15.03 14.39
CA GLU A 237 -5.10 -15.79 14.92
C GLU A 237 -4.55 -15.19 16.22
N MET A 238 -4.53 -13.86 16.33
CA MET A 238 -4.06 -13.16 17.53
C MET A 238 -5.13 -13.02 18.62
N GLY A 239 -6.31 -13.62 18.42
CA GLY A 239 -7.38 -13.70 19.41
C GLY A 239 -8.31 -12.49 19.44
N ALA A 240 -8.29 -11.64 18.43
CA ALA A 240 -9.32 -10.61 18.26
C ALA A 240 -10.64 -11.25 17.82
N LYS A 241 -11.73 -10.56 18.08
CA LYS A 241 -13.07 -10.93 17.64
C LYS A 241 -13.41 -10.12 16.38
N VAL A 242 -13.30 -10.72 15.22
CA VAL A 242 -13.75 -10.09 13.96
C VAL A 242 -15.29 -10.15 13.96
N ILE A 243 -15.92 -9.00 14.11
CA ILE A 243 -17.39 -8.87 14.23
C ILE A 243 -18.04 -8.37 12.96
N GLY A 244 -17.26 -7.85 12.01
CA GLY A 244 -17.78 -7.40 10.72
C GLY A 244 -16.73 -7.47 9.64
N VAL A 245 -17.15 -7.83 8.44
CA VAL A 245 -16.33 -7.79 7.21
C VAL A 245 -17.19 -7.34 6.04
N SER A 246 -16.58 -6.75 5.01
CA SER A 246 -17.28 -6.44 3.76
C SER A 246 -16.38 -6.66 2.55
N ASP A 247 -16.98 -7.02 1.42
CA ASP A 247 -16.34 -6.95 0.10
C ASP A 247 -17.13 -6.02 -0.83
N VAL A 248 -16.97 -6.15 -2.13
CA VAL A 248 -17.71 -5.33 -3.12
C VAL A 248 -19.20 -5.70 -3.23
N ASP A 249 -19.55 -6.93 -2.86
CA ASP A 249 -20.88 -7.49 -3.03
C ASP A 249 -21.74 -7.43 -1.77
N GLU A 250 -21.11 -7.65 -0.61
CA GLU A 250 -21.84 -7.80 0.65
C GLU A 250 -21.04 -7.34 1.86
N ALA A 251 -21.73 -6.83 2.87
CA ALA A 251 -21.21 -6.56 4.18
C ALA A 251 -21.97 -7.37 5.23
N ILE A 252 -21.25 -8.08 6.09
CA ILE A 252 -21.81 -8.97 7.12
C ILE A 252 -21.30 -8.58 8.52
N TYR A 253 -22.19 -8.69 9.52
CA TYR A 253 -21.92 -8.30 10.89
C TYR A 253 -22.50 -9.31 11.89
N ASP A 254 -21.71 -9.70 12.90
CA ASP A 254 -22.13 -10.49 14.03
C ASP A 254 -21.37 -10.10 15.30
N GLU A 255 -22.07 -9.55 16.31
CA GLU A 255 -21.45 -9.18 17.59
C GLU A 255 -20.78 -10.35 18.33
N LYS A 256 -21.24 -11.57 18.07
CA LYS A 256 -20.65 -12.79 18.66
C LYS A 256 -19.33 -13.18 18.02
N GLY A 257 -19.01 -12.59 16.86
CA GLY A 257 -17.83 -12.86 16.05
C GLY A 257 -18.10 -13.81 14.89
N LEU A 258 -17.42 -13.52 13.77
CA LEU A 258 -17.47 -14.28 12.53
C LEU A 258 -16.38 -15.36 12.54
N ASN A 259 -16.66 -16.50 11.92
CA ASN A 259 -15.66 -17.53 11.65
C ASN A 259 -14.86 -17.14 10.39
N VAL A 260 -13.73 -16.47 10.60
CA VAL A 260 -12.90 -15.95 9.51
C VAL A 260 -12.38 -17.06 8.61
N VAL A 261 -11.99 -18.21 9.15
CA VAL A 261 -11.49 -19.35 8.35
C VAL A 261 -12.54 -19.82 7.37
N ALA A 262 -13.79 -19.99 7.83
CA ALA A 262 -14.89 -20.40 6.96
C ALA A 262 -15.22 -19.33 5.90
N LEU A 263 -15.12 -18.03 6.24
CA LEU A 263 -15.28 -16.93 5.27
C LEU A 263 -14.20 -16.95 4.19
N LEU A 264 -12.94 -17.15 4.57
CA LEU A 264 -11.82 -17.25 3.63
C LEU A 264 -11.99 -18.44 2.66
N GLU A 265 -12.45 -19.59 3.19
CA GLU A 265 -12.75 -20.75 2.35
C GLU A 265 -13.92 -20.49 1.40
N HIS A 266 -14.96 -19.81 1.88
CA HIS A 266 -16.11 -19.45 1.06
C HIS A 266 -15.69 -18.52 -0.08
N VAL A 267 -15.00 -17.42 0.22
CA VAL A 267 -14.52 -16.44 -0.78
C VAL A 267 -13.56 -17.09 -1.78
N ARG A 268 -12.68 -17.99 -1.32
CA ARG A 268 -11.79 -18.73 -2.24
C ARG A 268 -12.56 -19.58 -3.26
N LYS A 269 -13.73 -20.11 -2.89
CA LYS A 269 -14.58 -20.94 -3.77
C LYS A 269 -15.49 -20.13 -4.67
N THR A 270 -16.04 -19.03 -4.16
CA THR A 270 -17.11 -18.25 -4.81
C THR A 270 -16.64 -16.91 -5.39
N GLY A 271 -15.52 -16.38 -4.90
CA GLY A 271 -15.02 -15.06 -5.24
C GLY A 271 -15.66 -13.91 -4.45
N SER A 272 -16.61 -14.18 -3.54
CA SER A 272 -17.40 -13.15 -2.85
C SER A 272 -17.82 -13.60 -1.45
N LEU A 273 -18.12 -12.65 -0.57
CA LEU A 273 -18.76 -12.89 0.74
C LEU A 273 -20.24 -13.23 0.59
N ARG A 274 -20.85 -12.96 -0.56
CA ARG A 274 -22.27 -13.21 -0.80
C ARG A 274 -22.63 -14.65 -0.56
N GLY A 275 -23.64 -14.85 0.29
CA GLY A 275 -24.12 -16.20 0.61
C GLY A 275 -23.22 -16.98 1.58
N ALA A 276 -22.32 -16.35 2.30
CA ALA A 276 -21.44 -17.00 3.27
C ALA A 276 -22.20 -17.62 4.47
N GLY A 277 -23.47 -17.27 4.67
CA GLY A 277 -24.33 -17.89 5.68
C GLY A 277 -23.93 -17.56 7.13
N GLN A 278 -23.20 -16.48 7.35
CA GLN A 278 -22.77 -16.04 8.66
C GLN A 278 -23.23 -14.60 8.95
N GLY A 279 -23.55 -14.31 10.23
CA GLY A 279 -23.94 -12.99 10.65
C GLY A 279 -25.23 -12.48 9.96
N ARG A 280 -25.44 -11.18 10.03
CA ARG A 280 -26.52 -10.49 9.32
C ARG A 280 -25.93 -9.58 8.24
N VAL A 281 -26.60 -9.50 7.10
CA VAL A 281 -26.25 -8.56 6.05
C VAL A 281 -26.58 -7.14 6.49
N VAL A 282 -25.65 -6.23 6.26
CA VAL A 282 -25.78 -4.78 6.52
C VAL A 282 -25.38 -3.99 5.29
N SER A 283 -25.69 -2.70 5.23
CA SER A 283 -25.20 -1.86 4.12
C SER A 283 -23.68 -1.56 4.26
N HIS A 284 -23.02 -1.29 3.14
CA HIS A 284 -21.60 -0.92 3.12
C HIS A 284 -21.32 0.37 3.90
N ASP A 285 -22.27 1.31 3.94
CA ASP A 285 -22.14 2.52 4.75
C ASP A 285 -22.32 2.21 6.23
N ALA A 286 -23.31 1.37 6.57
CA ALA A 286 -23.60 1.06 7.96
C ALA A 286 -22.46 0.32 8.67
N ILE A 287 -21.74 -0.57 7.98
CA ILE A 287 -20.66 -1.34 8.61
C ILE A 287 -19.53 -0.45 9.13
N LEU A 288 -19.26 0.69 8.49
CA LEU A 288 -18.25 1.67 8.94
C LEU A 288 -18.68 2.39 10.23
N GLU A 289 -19.98 2.49 10.47
CA GLU A 289 -20.57 3.21 11.60
C GLU A 289 -20.93 2.28 12.80
N MET A 290 -20.73 0.96 12.65
CA MET A 290 -21.01 -0.03 13.68
C MET A 290 -20.05 0.08 14.88
N PRO A 291 -20.55 -0.17 16.13
CA PRO A 291 -19.72 -0.14 17.32
C PRO A 291 -18.61 -1.21 17.28
N CYS A 292 -17.35 -0.80 17.38
CA CYS A 292 -16.20 -1.69 17.47
C CYS A 292 -15.06 -1.03 18.24
N ASP A 293 -14.03 -1.78 18.58
CA ASP A 293 -12.82 -1.23 19.17
C ASP A 293 -11.86 -0.77 18.07
N VAL A 294 -11.82 -1.51 16.95
CA VAL A 294 -10.96 -1.24 15.81
C VAL A 294 -11.76 -1.31 14.50
N LEU A 295 -11.65 -0.27 13.69
CA LEU A 295 -12.10 -0.24 12.30
C LEU A 295 -10.87 -0.28 11.37
N ALA A 296 -10.80 -1.29 10.51
CA ALA A 296 -9.72 -1.44 9.53
C ALA A 296 -10.26 -1.24 8.09
N PRO A 297 -10.22 -0.03 7.54
CA PRO A 297 -10.56 0.22 6.15
C PRO A 297 -9.45 -0.31 5.23
N CYS A 298 -9.73 -1.42 4.53
CA CYS A 298 -8.80 -2.16 3.68
C CYS A 298 -9.26 -2.24 2.21
N ALA A 299 -10.32 -1.54 1.82
CA ALA A 299 -10.88 -1.60 0.46
C ALA A 299 -10.19 -0.63 -0.50
N THR A 300 -10.63 0.62 -0.54
CA THR A 300 -10.16 1.64 -1.47
C THR A 300 -9.98 2.99 -0.77
N ALA A 301 -9.54 4.01 -1.51
CA ALA A 301 -9.50 5.39 -1.03
C ALA A 301 -10.91 5.94 -0.74
N ASP A 302 -10.97 7.02 0.05
CA ASP A 302 -12.18 7.82 0.33
C ASP A 302 -13.36 7.02 0.92
N GLN A 303 -13.08 6.05 1.78
CA GLN A 303 -14.13 5.30 2.51
C GLN A 303 -14.64 6.07 3.72
N ILE A 304 -13.75 6.77 4.40
CA ILE A 304 -14.08 7.65 5.53
C ILE A 304 -14.02 9.09 5.04
N THR A 305 -15.18 9.71 5.00
CA THR A 305 -15.38 11.07 4.48
C THR A 305 -16.15 11.92 5.48
N VAL A 306 -16.36 13.19 5.19
CA VAL A 306 -17.20 14.08 6.02
C VAL A 306 -18.62 13.54 6.28
N LYS A 307 -19.11 12.63 5.42
CA LYS A 307 -20.46 12.06 5.54
C LYS A 307 -20.60 11.08 6.71
N ASN A 308 -19.54 10.34 7.03
CA ASN A 308 -19.56 9.27 8.03
C ASN A 308 -18.57 9.46 9.18
N ALA A 309 -17.53 10.28 9.04
CA ALA A 309 -16.48 10.47 10.05
C ALA A 309 -17.06 10.84 11.44
N ALA A 310 -18.12 11.68 11.49
CA ALA A 310 -18.79 12.04 12.75
C ALA A 310 -19.53 10.87 13.43
N LYS A 311 -19.87 9.82 12.68
CA LYS A 311 -20.68 8.69 13.16
C LYS A 311 -19.85 7.44 13.49
N ILE A 312 -18.56 7.40 13.13
CA ILE A 312 -17.68 6.26 13.43
C ILE A 312 -17.59 6.07 14.94
N GLN A 313 -17.77 4.81 15.38
CA GLN A 313 -17.79 4.44 16.79
C GLN A 313 -16.56 3.62 17.23
N ALA A 314 -15.57 3.48 16.36
CA ALA A 314 -14.30 2.85 16.68
C ALA A 314 -13.45 3.72 17.61
N LYS A 315 -12.57 3.10 18.40
CA LYS A 315 -11.51 3.79 19.15
C LYS A 315 -10.26 3.99 18.31
N ILE A 316 -9.97 3.00 17.45
CA ILE A 316 -8.81 2.97 16.57
C ILE A 316 -9.29 2.80 15.14
N ILE A 317 -8.71 3.56 14.24
CA ILE A 317 -8.82 3.39 12.79
C ILE A 317 -7.45 2.93 12.27
N ALA A 318 -7.39 1.72 11.70
CA ALA A 318 -6.17 1.12 11.17
C ALA A 318 -6.23 1.08 9.63
N GLU A 319 -5.58 2.03 8.98
CA GLU A 319 -5.69 2.23 7.53
C GLU A 319 -4.92 1.19 6.72
N GLY A 320 -5.60 0.13 6.32
CA GLY A 320 -5.04 -0.92 5.47
C GLY A 320 -5.00 -0.57 3.98
N ALA A 321 -5.96 0.21 3.48
CA ALA A 321 -5.95 0.76 2.13
C ALA A 321 -5.06 2.01 2.05
N ASN A 322 -4.74 2.49 0.84
CA ASN A 322 -4.08 3.79 0.65
C ASN A 322 -5.14 4.89 0.60
N GLY A 323 -4.94 5.96 1.38
CA GLY A 323 -5.83 7.11 1.45
C GLY A 323 -7.30 6.78 1.77
N PRO A 324 -7.62 5.87 2.70
CA PRO A 324 -9.01 5.49 2.95
C PRO A 324 -9.80 6.59 3.65
N THR A 325 -9.12 7.55 4.29
CA THR A 325 -9.70 8.70 4.99
C THR A 325 -9.41 9.98 4.24
N SER A 326 -10.45 10.75 3.90
CA SER A 326 -10.25 12.07 3.26
C SER A 326 -9.62 13.06 4.25
N THR A 327 -8.95 14.09 3.73
CA THR A 327 -8.26 15.10 4.55
C THR A 327 -9.23 15.81 5.52
N GLU A 328 -10.43 16.12 5.06
CA GLU A 328 -11.47 16.78 5.87
C GLU A 328 -12.01 15.84 6.96
N ALA A 329 -12.15 14.55 6.63
CA ALA A 329 -12.57 13.54 7.59
C ALA A 329 -11.51 13.31 8.67
N ASP A 330 -10.23 13.33 8.32
CA ASP A 330 -9.10 13.18 9.27
C ASP A 330 -9.17 14.26 10.37
N ALA A 331 -9.50 15.51 10.00
CA ALA A 331 -9.69 16.58 10.97
C ALA A 331 -10.86 16.32 11.93
N ILE A 332 -11.99 15.76 11.44
CA ILE A 332 -13.14 15.40 12.27
C ILE A 332 -12.78 14.27 13.25
N LEU A 333 -12.07 13.24 12.76
CA LEU A 333 -11.64 12.12 13.60
C LEU A 333 -10.69 12.59 14.71
N ALA A 334 -9.76 13.48 14.36
CA ALA A 334 -8.82 14.08 15.29
C ALA A 334 -9.52 14.90 16.39
N GLN A 335 -10.48 15.75 16.02
CA GLN A 335 -11.30 16.51 17.00
C GLN A 335 -12.08 15.60 17.94
N ARG A 336 -12.50 14.42 17.48
CA ARG A 336 -13.20 13.41 18.27
C ARG A 336 -12.25 12.55 19.13
N GLY A 337 -10.94 12.72 19.00
CA GLY A 337 -9.95 11.98 19.76
C GLY A 337 -9.78 10.52 19.33
N LEU A 338 -10.17 10.14 18.09
CA LEU A 338 -9.95 8.81 17.58
C LEU A 338 -8.48 8.60 17.24
N TYR A 339 -7.95 7.43 17.58
CA TYR A 339 -6.58 7.09 17.26
C TYR A 339 -6.49 6.54 15.81
N VAL A 340 -5.93 7.31 14.90
CA VAL A 340 -5.73 6.89 13.50
C VAL A 340 -4.32 6.36 13.32
N ILE A 341 -4.17 5.13 12.83
CA ILE A 341 -2.88 4.60 12.37
C ILE A 341 -2.82 4.86 10.86
N PRO A 342 -1.98 5.81 10.40
CA PRO A 342 -2.00 6.25 9.01
C PRO A 342 -1.49 5.16 8.07
N ASP A 343 -2.01 5.14 6.86
CA ASP A 343 -1.73 4.16 5.81
C ASP A 343 -0.24 3.96 5.50
N ILE A 344 0.54 5.05 5.44
CA ILE A 344 2.00 4.96 5.18
C ILE A 344 2.78 4.19 6.24
N LEU A 345 2.21 4.01 7.45
CA LEU A 345 2.70 3.14 8.51
C LEU A 345 1.96 1.81 8.49
N CYS A 346 0.64 1.85 8.55
CA CYS A 346 -0.22 0.72 8.82
C CYS A 346 -0.07 -0.41 7.77
N ASN A 347 -0.07 -0.05 6.48
CA ASN A 347 0.05 -1.00 5.37
C ASN A 347 1.49 -1.17 4.85
N ALA A 348 2.50 -0.63 5.53
CA ALA A 348 3.88 -0.67 5.08
C ALA A 348 4.55 -2.06 5.16
N GLY A 349 3.89 -3.03 5.79
CA GLY A 349 4.40 -4.41 5.88
C GLY A 349 4.72 -5.01 4.52
N GLY A 350 3.86 -4.76 3.53
CA GLY A 350 4.06 -5.24 2.16
C GLY A 350 5.33 -4.71 1.49
N VAL A 351 5.65 -3.43 1.65
CA VAL A 351 6.87 -2.85 1.07
C VAL A 351 8.11 -3.32 1.83
N PHE A 352 8.02 -3.54 3.14
CA PHE A 352 9.12 -4.08 3.92
C PHE A 352 9.47 -5.52 3.48
N VAL A 353 8.49 -6.40 3.32
CA VAL A 353 8.74 -7.76 2.83
C VAL A 353 9.21 -7.76 1.36
N SER A 354 8.75 -6.81 0.54
CA SER A 354 9.33 -6.60 -0.81
C SER A 354 10.81 -6.21 -0.75
N TYR A 355 11.25 -5.46 0.26
CA TYR A 355 12.65 -5.17 0.49
C TYR A 355 13.43 -6.43 0.89
N LEU A 356 12.87 -7.28 1.75
CA LEU A 356 13.49 -8.57 2.09
C LEU A 356 13.65 -9.46 0.85
N GLU A 357 12.65 -9.49 -0.05
CA GLU A 357 12.76 -10.20 -1.32
C GLU A 357 13.87 -9.65 -2.22
N TYR A 358 13.98 -8.32 -2.31
CA TYR A 358 15.08 -7.68 -3.01
C TYR A 358 16.44 -8.05 -2.41
N THR A 359 16.56 -8.02 -1.09
CA THR A 359 17.79 -8.38 -0.36
C THR A 359 18.15 -9.84 -0.57
N GLN A 360 17.18 -10.74 -0.43
CA GLN A 360 17.34 -12.18 -0.65
C GLN A 360 17.91 -12.48 -2.04
N GLU A 361 17.36 -11.87 -3.08
CA GLU A 361 17.80 -12.07 -4.46
C GLU A 361 19.18 -11.43 -4.73
N THR A 362 19.46 -10.28 -4.13
CA THR A 362 20.75 -9.60 -4.24
C THR A 362 21.86 -10.37 -3.53
N GLN A 363 21.58 -10.97 -2.38
CA GLN A 363 22.53 -11.75 -1.59
C GLN A 363 22.59 -13.22 -2.00
N GLN A 364 21.66 -13.67 -2.87
CA GLN A 364 21.49 -15.07 -3.27
C GLN A 364 21.24 -16.01 -2.07
N GLU A 365 20.56 -15.50 -1.05
CA GLU A 365 20.10 -16.25 0.10
C GLU A 365 18.60 -16.46 0.02
N GLN A 366 18.07 -17.45 0.75
CA GLN A 366 16.63 -17.67 0.88
C GLN A 366 16.23 -17.55 2.35
N MET A 367 15.18 -16.79 2.60
CA MET A 367 14.61 -16.66 3.94
C MET A 367 13.40 -17.58 4.08
N THR A 368 13.28 -18.20 5.24
CA THR A 368 12.06 -18.93 5.63
C THR A 368 10.92 -17.95 5.91
N ARG A 369 9.68 -18.46 5.89
CA ARG A 369 8.50 -17.64 6.25
C ARG A 369 8.63 -17.08 7.68
N GLU A 370 9.10 -17.87 8.61
CA GLU A 370 9.29 -17.53 10.02
C GLU A 370 10.28 -16.39 10.19
N GLU A 371 11.40 -16.42 9.49
CA GLU A 371 12.40 -15.34 9.50
C GLU A 371 11.84 -14.03 8.93
N VAL A 372 11.10 -14.12 7.83
CA VAL A 372 10.44 -12.96 7.21
C VAL A 372 9.44 -12.32 8.16
N LEU A 373 8.57 -13.13 8.78
CA LEU A 373 7.56 -12.64 9.71
C LEU A 373 8.20 -12.07 10.98
N ALA A 374 9.22 -12.70 11.53
CA ALA A 374 9.92 -12.18 12.72
C ALA A 374 10.57 -10.80 12.44
N ARG A 375 11.19 -10.64 11.26
CA ARG A 375 11.75 -9.35 10.84
C ARG A 375 10.67 -8.30 10.61
N LEU A 376 9.52 -8.70 10.03
CA LEU A 376 8.36 -7.82 9.83
C LEU A 376 7.79 -7.35 11.16
N ASP A 377 7.54 -8.29 12.10
CA ASP A 377 6.98 -8.00 13.43
C ASP A 377 7.84 -6.97 14.15
N LYS A 378 9.16 -7.19 14.20
CA LYS A 378 10.09 -6.25 14.82
C LYS A 378 10.05 -4.88 14.13
N ARG A 379 10.09 -4.84 12.79
CA ARG A 379 10.11 -3.58 12.04
C ARG A 379 8.85 -2.76 12.26
N MET A 380 7.67 -3.38 12.20
CA MET A 380 6.40 -2.69 12.40
C MET A 380 6.29 -2.12 13.81
N LYS A 381 6.67 -2.88 14.82
CA LYS A 381 6.74 -2.44 16.22
C LYS A 381 7.64 -1.22 16.40
N ASP A 382 8.89 -1.32 15.93
CA ASP A 382 9.88 -0.25 16.07
C ASP A 382 9.39 1.04 15.40
N LYS A 383 8.75 0.93 14.24
CA LYS A 383 8.24 2.09 13.49
C LYS A 383 6.98 2.68 14.07
N PHE A 384 6.06 1.83 14.56
CA PHE A 384 4.91 2.34 15.29
C PHE A 384 5.34 3.15 16.52
N LYS A 385 6.24 2.58 17.33
CA LYS A 385 6.78 3.28 18.50
C LYS A 385 7.39 4.63 18.14
N LEU A 386 8.23 4.67 17.10
CA LEU A 386 8.86 5.92 16.64
C LEU A 386 7.81 6.99 16.25
N VAL A 387 6.78 6.60 15.51
CA VAL A 387 5.69 7.51 15.10
C VAL A 387 4.91 7.98 16.33
N HIS A 388 4.54 7.07 17.22
CA HIS A 388 3.80 7.39 18.44
C HIS A 388 4.58 8.35 19.37
N ASP A 389 5.86 8.05 19.63
CA ASP A 389 6.72 8.89 20.46
C ASP A 389 6.90 10.29 19.85
N THR A 390 7.04 10.37 18.51
CA THR A 390 7.12 11.65 17.80
C THR A 390 5.80 12.43 17.89
N ALA A 391 4.67 11.77 17.70
CA ALA A 391 3.35 12.38 17.81
C ALA A 391 3.14 12.97 19.22
N THR A 392 3.46 12.20 20.23
CA THR A 392 3.32 12.62 21.66
C THR A 392 4.25 13.78 21.99
N THR A 393 5.54 13.67 21.67
CA THR A 393 6.55 14.66 22.03
C THR A 393 6.33 16.00 21.31
N ARG A 394 5.92 15.94 20.03
CA ARG A 394 5.68 17.15 19.22
C ARG A 394 4.22 17.63 19.27
N LYS A 395 3.32 16.91 19.95
CA LYS A 395 1.88 17.20 20.02
C LYS A 395 1.24 17.23 18.62
N LEU A 396 1.62 16.28 17.78
CA LEU A 396 1.11 16.10 16.43
C LEU A 396 0.09 14.95 16.39
N HIS A 397 -0.78 14.95 15.38
CA HIS A 397 -1.53 13.75 15.02
C HIS A 397 -0.60 12.68 14.45
N THR A 398 -0.94 11.43 14.59
CA THR A 398 -0.12 10.29 14.14
C THR A 398 0.23 10.35 12.66
N ARG A 399 -0.71 10.79 11.79
CA ARG A 399 -0.46 11.01 10.36
C ARG A 399 0.58 12.11 10.13
N GLU A 400 0.47 13.22 10.83
CA GLU A 400 1.44 14.31 10.75
C GLU A 400 2.84 13.86 11.21
N ALA A 401 2.90 13.12 12.32
CA ALA A 401 4.16 12.59 12.84
C ALA A 401 4.82 11.59 11.88
N ALA A 402 4.02 10.70 11.28
CA ALA A 402 4.50 9.75 10.29
C ALA A 402 5.06 10.45 9.05
N MET A 403 4.32 11.41 8.50
CA MET A 403 4.75 12.20 7.34
C MET A 403 5.95 13.10 7.68
N TYR A 404 5.97 13.74 8.85
CA TYR A 404 7.11 14.53 9.34
C TYR A 404 8.41 13.71 9.34
N LEU A 405 8.37 12.51 9.92
CA LEU A 405 9.51 11.59 9.93
C LEU A 405 9.94 11.16 8.52
N ALA A 406 8.97 10.86 7.66
CA ALA A 406 9.24 10.43 6.29
C ALA A 406 9.94 11.53 5.48
N VAL A 407 9.37 12.74 5.46
CA VAL A 407 9.91 13.88 4.71
C VAL A 407 11.30 14.27 5.26
N ARG A 408 11.46 14.33 6.57
CA ARG A 408 12.73 14.60 7.23
C ARG A 408 13.82 13.61 6.82
N ASN A 409 13.51 12.31 6.75
CA ASN A 409 14.47 11.29 6.32
C ASN A 409 14.90 11.50 4.84
N VAL A 410 13.96 11.87 3.96
CA VAL A 410 14.29 12.15 2.56
C VAL A 410 15.13 13.43 2.42
N CYS A 411 14.79 14.50 3.16
CA CYS A 411 15.59 15.72 3.20
C CYS A 411 17.02 15.44 3.67
N ALA A 412 17.16 14.69 4.77
CA ALA A 412 18.48 14.32 5.31
C ALA A 412 19.31 13.52 4.28
N ALA A 413 18.67 12.61 3.53
CA ALA A 413 19.34 11.86 2.47
C ALA A 413 19.80 12.76 1.32
N HIS A 414 19.00 13.75 0.91
CA HIS A 414 19.39 14.73 -0.09
C HIS A 414 20.60 15.55 0.35
N ILE A 415 20.58 16.05 1.59
CA ILE A 415 21.68 16.82 2.16
C ILE A 415 22.96 15.97 2.22
N ALA A 416 22.85 14.73 2.72
CA ALA A 416 24.00 13.82 2.83
C ALA A 416 24.63 13.47 1.47
N ARG A 417 23.85 13.47 0.39
CA ARG A 417 24.37 13.29 -0.98
C ARG A 417 25.04 14.53 -1.58
N GLY A 418 24.95 15.66 -0.93
CA GLY A 418 25.42 16.94 -1.50
C GLY A 418 24.65 17.35 -2.76
N ALA A 419 23.44 16.82 -2.98
CA ALA A 419 22.61 17.09 -4.14
C ALA A 419 21.78 18.38 -3.99
N LEU A 420 22.26 19.30 -3.18
CA LEU A 420 21.71 20.64 -3.07
C LEU A 420 22.58 21.62 -3.87
N PRO A 421 21.95 22.50 -4.63
CA PRO A 421 22.62 23.72 -5.03
C PRO A 421 22.89 24.53 -3.79
#